data_0a6c9a4dc61b33778ea8db91fda3d0df
#
_entry.id   0a6c9a4dc61b33778ea8db91fda3d0df
#
_cell.length_a   1.000
_cell.length_b   1.000
_cell.length_c   1.000
_cell.angle_alpha   90.00
_cell.angle_beta   90.00
_cell.angle_gamma   90.00
#
_symmetry.space_group_name_H-M   'P 1'
#
loop_
_entity.id
_entity.type
_entity.pdbx_description
1 polymer ?
#
loop_
_entity_poly.entity_id
_entity_poly.type
_entity_poly.pdbx_seq_one_letter_code
_entity_poly.pdbx_strand_id
1 'polypeptide(L)'
;MRAWFAAGATTAFTGRYVLLRVLLHRFTRDVAALNAGDHRPLLSAYRHDAVLRSGELDHRWSGVYVGRDAIEEFLRTFVASRLRGEIGAAYFGGPPWRMTTLVRFTTHVIAPNGAVRHRNRTILQVRTKWGRIVEQEDFYENTARAEAFDARLRQLGLDATG
;
A
#
# COMPACT_ATOMS: atom_id res chain seq x y z
N MET A 1 22.86 -40.78 -14.24
CA MET A 1 22.86 -39.34 -14.55
C MET A 1 21.43 -38.72 -14.39
N ARG A 2 20.76 -38.91 -13.23
CA ARG A 2 19.34 -38.44 -12.99
C ARG A 2 19.07 -37.84 -11.60
N ALA A 3 20.10 -37.57 -10.77
CA ALA A 3 19.88 -37.11 -9.39
C ALA A 3 20.08 -35.58 -9.16
N TRP A 4 20.54 -34.82 -10.15
CA TRP A 4 20.94 -33.42 -9.97
C TRP A 4 19.81 -32.41 -10.20
N PHE A 5 18.71 -32.77 -10.91
CA PHE A 5 17.64 -31.86 -11.21
C PHE A 5 16.61 -31.69 -10.08
N ALA A 6 16.45 -32.66 -9.19
CA ALA A 6 15.48 -32.62 -8.12
C ALA A 6 15.90 -31.70 -6.94
N ALA A 7 17.21 -31.67 -6.62
CA ALA A 7 17.74 -30.87 -5.51
C ALA A 7 17.68 -29.34 -5.82
N GLY A 8 17.94 -28.95 -7.04
CA GLY A 8 17.92 -27.53 -7.45
C GLY A 8 16.51 -26.91 -7.44
N ALA A 9 15.50 -27.67 -7.84
CA ALA A 9 14.11 -27.21 -7.84
C ALA A 9 13.58 -26.96 -6.40
N THR A 10 13.85 -27.86 -5.48
CA THR A 10 13.38 -27.75 -4.08
C THR A 10 14.01 -26.55 -3.37
N THR A 11 15.30 -26.29 -3.60
CA THR A 11 16.01 -25.16 -2.98
C THR A 11 15.50 -23.80 -3.52
N ALA A 12 15.22 -23.72 -4.83
CA ALA A 12 14.68 -22.50 -5.45
C ALA A 12 13.27 -22.19 -4.95
N PHE A 13 12.41 -23.20 -4.75
CA PHE A 13 11.07 -23.02 -4.20
C PHE A 13 11.13 -22.55 -2.74
N THR A 14 11.99 -23.12 -1.92
CA THR A 14 12.15 -22.74 -0.51
C THR A 14 12.66 -21.31 -0.37
N GLY A 15 13.68 -20.91 -1.15
CA GLY A 15 14.23 -19.57 -1.14
C GLY A 15 13.20 -18.49 -1.55
N ARG A 16 12.42 -18.79 -2.59
CA ARG A 16 11.33 -17.91 -3.03
C ARG A 16 10.25 -17.72 -1.94
N TYR A 17 9.83 -18.80 -1.29
CA TYR A 17 8.83 -18.76 -0.23
C TYR A 17 9.28 -17.92 0.96
N VAL A 18 10.53 -18.10 1.40
CA VAL A 18 11.13 -17.31 2.48
C VAL A 18 11.18 -15.83 2.11
N LEU A 19 11.63 -15.49 0.91
CA LEU A 19 11.64 -14.11 0.42
C LEU A 19 10.26 -13.47 0.46
N LEU A 20 9.23 -14.15 -0.05
CA LEU A 20 7.86 -13.64 -0.06
C LEU A 20 7.31 -13.41 1.36
N ARG A 21 7.61 -14.31 2.29
CA ARG A 21 7.25 -14.12 3.72
C ARG A 21 7.93 -12.92 4.34
N VAL A 22 9.22 -12.71 4.06
CA VAL A 22 9.97 -11.54 4.54
C VAL A 22 9.38 -10.25 3.99
N LEU A 23 9.09 -10.20 2.69
CA LEU A 23 8.49 -9.03 2.05
C LEU A 23 7.10 -8.72 2.62
N LEU A 24 6.25 -9.73 2.79
CA LEU A 24 4.92 -9.55 3.37
C LEU A 24 5.01 -9.08 4.82
N HIS A 25 5.89 -9.69 5.63
CA HIS A 25 6.11 -9.28 7.02
C HIS A 25 6.57 -7.82 7.11
N ARG A 26 7.55 -7.44 6.28
CA ARG A 26 8.03 -6.05 6.21
C ARG A 26 6.90 -5.09 5.85
N PHE A 27 6.14 -5.39 4.81
CA PHE A 27 5.02 -4.56 4.38
C PHE A 27 3.94 -4.42 5.46
N THR A 28 3.58 -5.53 6.14
CA THR A 28 2.62 -5.52 7.24
C THR A 28 3.11 -4.63 8.40
N ARG A 29 4.40 -4.71 8.74
CA ARG A 29 5.01 -3.85 9.75
C ARG A 29 4.99 -2.37 9.36
N ASP A 30 5.30 -2.07 8.10
CA ASP A 30 5.35 -0.69 7.59
C ASP A 30 3.93 -0.08 7.53
N VAL A 31 2.89 -0.88 7.21
CA VAL A 31 1.47 -0.47 7.31
C VAL A 31 1.04 -0.29 8.77
N ALA A 32 1.52 -1.12 9.70
CA ALA A 32 1.24 -0.94 11.12
C ALA A 32 1.85 0.37 11.65
N ALA A 33 3.05 0.74 11.23
CA ALA A 33 3.66 2.02 11.56
C ALA A 33 2.85 3.20 10.99
N LEU A 34 2.41 3.11 9.72
CA LEU A 34 1.52 4.10 9.10
C LEU A 34 0.23 4.29 9.91
N ASN A 35 -0.38 3.19 10.37
CA ASN A 35 -1.57 3.22 11.21
C ASN A 35 -1.33 3.86 12.59
N ALA A 36 -0.09 3.83 13.07
CA ALA A 36 0.34 4.52 14.29
C ALA A 36 0.73 5.99 14.07
N GLY A 37 0.64 6.47 12.82
CA GLY A 37 0.98 7.86 12.43
C GLY A 37 2.41 8.04 11.91
N ASP A 38 3.21 6.98 11.82
CA ASP A 38 4.57 7.06 11.26
C ASP A 38 4.61 6.53 9.82
N HIS A 39 4.60 7.44 8.84
CA HIS A 39 4.66 7.13 7.43
C HIS A 39 6.08 6.78 6.92
N ARG A 40 7.13 7.11 7.67
CA ARG A 40 8.53 7.00 7.23
C ARG A 40 8.97 5.57 6.86
N PRO A 41 8.60 4.51 7.61
CA PRO A 41 8.96 3.14 7.22
C PRO A 41 8.41 2.76 5.86
N LEU A 42 7.13 3.06 5.59
CA LEU A 42 6.51 2.79 4.30
C LEU A 42 7.13 3.65 3.18
N LEU A 43 7.35 4.95 3.43
CA LEU A 43 8.04 5.85 2.49
C LEU A 43 9.43 5.32 2.13
N SER A 44 10.15 4.74 3.08
CA SER A 44 11.47 4.16 2.83
C SER A 44 11.46 3.00 1.82
N ALA A 45 10.33 2.35 1.62
CA ALA A 45 10.20 1.27 0.64
C ALA A 45 10.17 1.77 -0.81
N TYR A 46 9.80 3.03 -1.04
CA TYR A 46 9.78 3.62 -2.38
C TYR A 46 11.18 4.05 -2.83
N ARG A 47 11.43 3.93 -4.14
CA ARG A 47 12.57 4.57 -4.77
C ARG A 47 12.37 6.09 -4.81
N HIS A 48 13.48 6.83 -5.00
CA HIS A 48 13.43 8.30 -5.10
C HIS A 48 12.59 8.78 -6.29
N ASP A 49 12.56 8.01 -7.38
CA ASP A 49 11.88 8.25 -8.64
C ASP A 49 10.56 7.44 -8.81
N ALA A 50 10.04 6.89 -7.71
CA ALA A 50 8.82 6.09 -7.74
C ALA A 50 7.59 6.92 -8.14
N VAL A 51 6.59 6.24 -8.71
CA VAL A 51 5.31 6.84 -9.09
C VAL A 51 4.19 6.12 -8.35
N LEU A 52 3.32 6.89 -7.68
CA LEU A 52 2.09 6.41 -7.09
C LEU A 52 0.91 7.06 -7.83
N ARG A 53 -0.02 6.22 -8.30
CA ARG A 53 -1.29 6.65 -8.91
C ARG A 53 -2.44 6.24 -8.02
N SER A 54 -3.20 7.20 -7.53
CA SER A 54 -4.32 6.94 -6.61
C SER A 54 -5.61 7.45 -7.22
N GLY A 55 -6.17 6.68 -8.16
CA GLY A 55 -7.43 6.95 -8.82
C GLY A 55 -7.48 8.29 -9.57
N GLU A 56 -8.50 8.47 -10.41
CA GLU A 56 -8.83 9.74 -11.06
C GLU A 56 -10.21 10.20 -10.55
N LEU A 57 -10.27 10.66 -9.30
CA LEU A 57 -11.50 10.95 -8.58
C LEU A 57 -11.42 12.30 -7.88
N ASP A 58 -12.57 12.88 -7.52
CA ASP A 58 -12.62 14.13 -6.76
C ASP A 58 -12.52 13.88 -5.25
N HIS A 59 -11.32 13.48 -4.80
CA HIS A 59 -10.99 13.40 -3.38
C HIS A 59 -9.50 13.70 -3.12
N ARG A 60 -9.17 14.10 -1.89
CA ARG A 60 -7.83 14.57 -1.49
C ARG A 60 -6.67 13.58 -1.69
N TRP A 61 -6.96 12.30 -1.83
CA TRP A 61 -5.96 11.26 -2.09
C TRP A 61 -5.81 10.94 -3.57
N SER A 62 -6.63 11.53 -4.45
CA SER A 62 -6.61 11.28 -5.88
C SER A 62 -5.42 12.00 -6.52
N GLY A 63 -4.83 11.38 -7.53
CA GLY A 63 -3.79 11.99 -8.33
C GLY A 63 -2.61 11.10 -8.65
N VAL A 64 -1.61 11.71 -9.29
CA VAL A 64 -0.34 11.09 -9.64
C VAL A 64 0.78 11.77 -8.85
N TYR A 65 1.44 11.00 -8.02
CA TYR A 65 2.51 11.44 -7.13
C TYR A 65 3.83 10.93 -7.68
N VAL A 66 4.69 11.81 -8.14
CA VAL A 66 5.98 11.48 -8.76
C VAL A 66 7.12 11.85 -7.83
N GLY A 67 7.93 10.85 -7.48
CA GLY A 67 9.04 11.00 -6.55
C GLY A 67 8.63 10.88 -5.08
N ARG A 68 9.64 10.67 -4.23
CA ARG A 68 9.42 10.40 -2.79
C ARG A 68 8.75 11.56 -2.06
N ASP A 69 9.07 12.80 -2.42
CA ASP A 69 8.52 13.97 -1.72
C ASP A 69 7.02 14.09 -1.93
N ALA A 70 6.54 13.89 -3.17
CA ALA A 70 5.11 13.88 -3.48
C ALA A 70 4.40 12.67 -2.83
N ILE A 71 5.06 11.50 -2.82
CA ILE A 71 4.52 10.31 -2.14
C ILE A 71 4.46 10.51 -0.62
N GLU A 72 5.42 11.23 -0.04
CA GLU A 72 5.39 11.59 1.38
C GLU A 72 4.18 12.46 1.71
N GLU A 73 3.86 13.44 0.88
CA GLU A 73 2.68 14.29 1.04
C GLU A 73 1.38 13.45 1.00
N PHE A 74 1.27 12.53 0.04
CA PHE A 74 0.15 11.56 0.00
C PHE A 74 0.03 10.76 1.31
N LEU A 75 1.13 10.21 1.81
CA LEU A 75 1.14 9.43 3.05
C LEU A 75 0.80 10.28 4.29
N ARG A 76 1.27 11.52 4.35
CA ARG A 76 0.89 12.47 5.41
C ARG A 76 -0.60 12.79 5.38
N THR A 77 -1.15 13.03 4.20
CA THR A 77 -2.60 13.25 4.00
C THR A 77 -3.41 12.02 4.43
N PHE A 78 -2.92 10.82 4.15
CA PHE A 78 -3.53 9.57 4.62
C PHE A 78 -3.59 9.50 6.15
N VAL A 79 -2.48 9.80 6.82
CA VAL A 79 -2.38 9.82 8.30
C VAL A 79 -3.27 10.91 8.89
N ALA A 80 -3.22 12.14 8.35
CA ALA A 80 -4.03 13.28 8.81
C ALA A 80 -5.54 13.00 8.73
N SER A 81 -5.96 12.24 7.72
CA SER A 81 -7.35 11.80 7.54
C SER A 81 -7.79 10.71 8.53
N ARG A 82 -6.92 10.28 9.43
CA ARG A 82 -7.15 9.19 10.40
C ARG A 82 -7.55 7.87 9.75
N LEU A 83 -7.19 7.70 8.48
CA LEU A 83 -7.35 6.42 7.79
C LEU A 83 -6.40 5.39 8.39
N ARG A 84 -6.90 4.16 8.51
CA ARG A 84 -6.11 2.99 8.87
C ARG A 84 -6.21 1.97 7.75
N GLY A 85 -5.10 1.33 7.45
CA GLY A 85 -4.99 0.32 6.43
C GLY A 85 -4.88 -1.08 6.99
N GLU A 86 -5.52 -2.04 6.33
CA GLU A 86 -5.44 -3.46 6.65
C GLU A 86 -5.13 -4.25 5.39
N ILE A 87 -4.16 -5.16 5.48
CA ILE A 87 -3.78 -6.07 4.40
C ILE A 87 -4.62 -7.34 4.53
N GLY A 88 -5.50 -7.59 3.56
CA GLY A 88 -6.32 -8.80 3.53
C GLY A 88 -5.62 -9.98 2.87
N ALA A 89 -5.05 -9.77 1.68
CA ALA A 89 -4.33 -10.79 0.92
C ALA A 89 -3.30 -10.15 0.00
N ALA A 90 -2.22 -10.86 -0.29
CA ALA A 90 -1.22 -10.42 -1.26
C ALA A 90 -0.88 -11.55 -2.23
N TYR A 91 -0.79 -11.22 -3.52
CA TYR A 91 -0.46 -12.13 -4.61
C TYR A 91 0.79 -11.62 -5.32
N PHE A 92 1.78 -12.48 -5.46
CA PHE A 92 3.08 -12.12 -5.97
C PHE A 92 3.36 -12.78 -7.32
N GLY A 93 3.78 -11.98 -8.30
CA GLY A 93 4.19 -12.43 -9.62
C GLY A 93 5.57 -11.90 -10.01
N GLY A 94 6.21 -12.57 -10.97
CA GLY A 94 7.51 -12.17 -11.50
C GLY A 94 8.74 -12.66 -10.70
N PRO A 95 9.93 -12.41 -11.21
CA PRO A 95 11.18 -12.79 -10.53
C PRO A 95 11.52 -11.81 -9.39
N PRO A 96 12.38 -12.22 -8.42
CA PRO A 96 12.71 -11.42 -7.23
C PRO A 96 13.25 -10.01 -7.52
N TRP A 97 13.95 -9.82 -8.62
CA TRP A 97 14.53 -8.52 -9.01
C TRP A 97 13.53 -7.61 -9.73
N ARG A 98 12.36 -8.14 -10.16
CA ARG A 98 11.27 -7.40 -10.83
C ARG A 98 9.94 -8.08 -10.52
N MET A 99 9.34 -7.69 -9.43
CA MET A 99 8.13 -8.33 -8.93
C MET A 99 6.92 -7.39 -9.04
N THR A 100 5.76 -7.97 -9.36
CA THR A 100 4.46 -7.32 -9.23
C THR A 100 3.70 -7.97 -8.09
N THR A 101 3.15 -7.16 -7.21
CA THR A 101 2.31 -7.62 -6.08
C THR A 101 0.95 -6.98 -6.20
N LEU A 102 -0.11 -7.78 -6.14
CA LEU A 102 -1.48 -7.31 -5.98
C LEU A 102 -1.88 -7.49 -4.52
N VAL A 103 -2.24 -6.41 -3.86
CA VAL A 103 -2.63 -6.41 -2.44
C VAL A 103 -4.08 -6.03 -2.31
N ARG A 104 -4.88 -6.88 -1.66
CA ARG A 104 -6.21 -6.49 -1.17
C ARG A 104 -6.02 -5.66 0.08
N PHE A 105 -6.34 -4.39 -0.03
CA PHE A 105 -6.17 -3.42 1.03
C PHE A 105 -7.53 -2.88 1.45
N THR A 106 -7.78 -2.80 2.74
CA THR A 106 -9.00 -2.20 3.27
C THR A 106 -8.62 -0.95 4.06
N THR A 107 -9.21 0.18 3.73
CA THR A 107 -9.12 1.40 4.52
C THR A 107 -10.35 1.53 5.42
N HIS A 108 -10.15 1.97 6.64
CA HIS A 108 -11.23 2.25 7.57
C HIS A 108 -10.88 3.41 8.51
N VAL A 109 -11.91 4.04 9.06
CA VAL A 109 -11.80 5.03 10.15
C VAL A 109 -12.58 4.51 11.34
N ILE A 110 -11.94 4.52 12.49
CA ILE A 110 -12.56 4.16 13.77
C ILE A 110 -12.86 5.44 14.54
N ALA A 111 -14.13 5.64 14.89
CA ALA A 111 -14.53 6.73 15.76
C ALA A 111 -14.03 6.51 17.20
N PRO A 112 -13.97 7.57 18.06
CA PRO A 112 -13.55 7.45 19.44
C PRO A 112 -14.34 6.42 20.27
N ASN A 113 -15.60 6.16 19.91
CA ASN A 113 -16.46 5.16 20.52
C ASN A 113 -16.27 3.74 19.94
N GLY A 114 -15.25 3.49 19.11
CA GLY A 114 -14.96 2.21 18.50
C GLY A 114 -15.81 1.87 17.25
N ALA A 115 -16.78 2.70 16.87
CA ALA A 115 -17.59 2.45 15.68
C ALA A 115 -16.80 2.68 14.39
N VAL A 116 -16.91 1.76 13.42
CA VAL A 116 -16.36 1.94 12.07
C VAL A 116 -17.23 2.90 11.29
N ARG A 117 -16.73 4.08 10.98
CA ARG A 117 -17.46 5.14 10.26
C ARG A 117 -17.23 5.15 8.76
N HIS A 118 -16.12 4.59 8.32
CA HIS A 118 -15.77 4.48 6.90
C HIS A 118 -15.07 3.16 6.67
N ARG A 119 -15.39 2.48 5.58
CA ARG A 119 -14.69 1.30 5.11
C ARG A 119 -14.73 1.27 3.59
N ASN A 120 -13.57 1.18 2.97
CA ASN A 120 -13.44 0.98 1.53
C ASN A 120 -12.39 -0.08 1.25
N ARG A 121 -12.53 -0.79 0.14
CA ARG A 121 -11.54 -1.75 -0.34
C ARG A 121 -10.85 -1.19 -1.57
N THR A 122 -9.56 -1.53 -1.67
CA THR A 122 -8.69 -1.10 -2.76
C THR A 122 -7.83 -2.28 -3.16
N ILE A 123 -7.58 -2.45 -4.43
CA ILE A 123 -6.51 -3.30 -4.92
C ILE A 123 -5.32 -2.40 -5.19
N LEU A 124 -4.23 -2.63 -4.47
CA LEU A 124 -2.96 -1.98 -4.73
C LEU A 124 -2.16 -2.85 -5.68
N GLN A 125 -1.81 -2.34 -6.85
CA GLN A 125 -0.83 -2.96 -7.73
C GLN A 125 0.52 -2.33 -7.47
N VAL A 126 1.45 -3.09 -6.92
CA VAL A 126 2.78 -2.61 -6.53
C VAL A 126 3.83 -3.29 -7.39
N ARG A 127 4.62 -2.51 -8.12
CA ARG A 127 5.79 -2.99 -8.87
C ARG A 127 7.07 -2.66 -8.13
N THR A 128 7.95 -3.65 -7.99
CA THR A 128 9.24 -3.46 -7.34
C THR A 128 10.41 -3.80 -8.27
N LYS A 129 11.52 -3.12 -8.07
CA LYS A 129 12.85 -3.49 -8.62
C LYS A 129 13.82 -3.61 -7.47
N TRP A 130 14.47 -4.79 -7.35
CA TRP A 130 15.44 -5.06 -6.29
C TRP A 130 14.89 -4.73 -4.89
N GLY A 131 13.63 -5.14 -4.62
CA GLY A 131 12.97 -4.95 -3.33
C GLY A 131 12.53 -3.52 -3.01
N ARG A 132 12.67 -2.57 -3.93
CA ARG A 132 12.19 -1.19 -3.81
C ARG A 132 10.98 -0.96 -4.70
N ILE A 133 9.96 -0.27 -4.19
CA ILE A 133 8.78 0.13 -4.97
C ILE A 133 9.19 1.17 -6.01
N VAL A 134 8.87 0.88 -7.27
CA VAL A 134 9.09 1.80 -8.40
C VAL A 134 7.77 2.36 -8.92
N GLU A 135 6.67 1.64 -8.70
CA GLU A 135 5.34 2.07 -9.11
C GLU A 135 4.30 1.43 -8.20
N GLN A 136 3.29 2.20 -7.86
CA GLN A 136 2.07 1.73 -7.20
C GLN A 136 0.87 2.35 -7.92
N GLU A 137 -0.18 1.55 -8.09
CA GLU A 137 -1.47 1.99 -8.63
C GLU A 137 -2.59 1.46 -7.76
N ASP A 138 -3.50 2.34 -7.36
CA ASP A 138 -4.57 2.07 -6.43
C ASP A 138 -5.92 2.03 -7.17
N PHE A 139 -6.58 0.86 -7.16
CA PHE A 139 -7.88 0.62 -7.77
C PHE A 139 -8.95 0.52 -6.69
N TYR A 140 -9.75 1.56 -6.53
CA TYR A 140 -10.81 1.59 -5.53
C TYR A 140 -12.01 0.73 -5.95
N GLU A 141 -12.50 -0.13 -5.06
CA GLU A 141 -13.70 -0.94 -5.31
C GLU A 141 -14.96 -0.07 -5.37
N ASN A 142 -15.02 0.97 -4.55
CA ASN A 142 -16.15 1.89 -4.52
C ASN A 142 -15.65 3.34 -4.44
N THR A 143 -15.63 3.99 -5.59
CA THR A 143 -15.18 5.36 -5.77
C THR A 143 -16.09 6.36 -5.06
N ALA A 144 -17.40 6.19 -5.16
CA ALA A 144 -18.38 7.08 -4.51
C ALA A 144 -18.22 7.08 -2.97
N ARG A 145 -17.79 5.98 -2.36
CA ARG A 145 -17.50 5.95 -0.93
C ARG A 145 -16.28 6.78 -0.56
N ALA A 146 -15.25 6.81 -1.39
CA ALA A 146 -14.06 7.63 -1.14
C ALA A 146 -14.41 9.10 -1.24
N GLU A 147 -15.16 9.51 -2.26
CA GLU A 147 -15.64 10.88 -2.45
C GLU A 147 -16.57 11.35 -1.32
N ALA A 148 -17.56 10.53 -0.94
CA ALA A 148 -18.47 10.85 0.16
C ALA A 148 -17.72 10.98 1.51
N PHE A 149 -16.69 10.18 1.73
CA PHE A 149 -15.87 10.29 2.93
C PHE A 149 -15.06 11.59 2.93
N ASP A 150 -14.43 11.95 1.81
CA ASP A 150 -13.68 13.20 1.70
C ASP A 150 -14.59 14.43 1.86
N ALA A 151 -15.76 14.43 1.24
CA ALA A 151 -16.78 15.48 1.42
C ALA A 151 -17.16 15.63 2.92
N ARG A 152 -17.28 14.52 3.64
CA ARG A 152 -17.56 14.55 5.07
C ARG A 152 -16.40 15.13 5.89
N LEU A 153 -15.15 14.84 5.53
CA LEU A 153 -13.97 15.42 6.21
C LEU A 153 -13.92 16.93 5.99
N ARG A 154 -14.19 17.41 4.76
CA ARG A 154 -14.28 18.85 4.44
C ARG A 154 -15.36 19.54 5.29
N GLN A 155 -16.55 18.94 5.43
CA GLN A 155 -17.64 19.47 6.27
C GLN A 155 -17.26 19.58 7.76
N LEU A 156 -16.36 18.73 8.24
CA LEU A 156 -15.88 18.73 9.62
C LEU A 156 -14.68 19.66 9.84
N GLY A 157 -14.22 20.39 8.81
CA GLY A 157 -13.04 21.24 8.87
C GLY A 157 -11.73 20.45 9.05
N LEU A 158 -11.73 19.18 8.71
CA LEU A 158 -10.55 18.32 8.74
C LEU A 158 -9.85 18.36 7.38
N ASP A 159 -9.48 19.56 6.95
CA ASP A 159 -8.67 19.73 5.76
C ASP A 159 -7.23 19.26 6.02
N ALA A 160 -6.57 18.74 4.98
CA ALA A 160 -5.24 18.13 5.08
C ALA A 160 -4.10 19.14 5.31
N THR A 161 -4.43 20.40 5.60
CA THR A 161 -3.50 21.47 5.91
C THR A 161 -3.41 21.67 7.43
N GLY A 162 -2.55 20.91 8.04
CA GLY A 162 -2.12 21.03 9.41
C GLY A 162 -0.70 20.54 9.52
#